data_89ab21de4b5dbea0bb52441f724cffc0
#
_entry.id   89ab21de4b5dbea0bb52441f724cffc0
#
_cell.length_a   1.000
_cell.length_b   1.000
_cell.length_c   1.000
_cell.angle_alpha   90.00
_cell.angle_beta   90.00
_cell.angle_gamma   90.00
#
_symmetry.space_group_name_H-M   'P 1'
#
loop_
_entity.id
_entity.type
_entity.pdbx_description
1 polymer ?
#
loop_
_entity_poly.entity_id
_entity_poly.type
_entity_poly.pdbx_seq_one_letter_code
_entity_poly.pdbx_strand_id
1 'polypeptide(L)'
;MKIPPRPVPCIVAALLAAVPASAMAQSSQSADDISRKLADPGAALVSVPFQYNYQGSAGPGGDFHNQQLKIQPVIPFVGENGKFLLRPILPLAWNQYPENKDGLGDLFVQGYYIPTHGAPHATEFGFGAAALLDTASHDSLGTGKYSLGPAFILVHKTAKWTLGGLANHVWSVAGDSDREDVSQTSFQPFVTRSLPQGWSVNFTSESTYNWKASSGNGWTVPLGAAVSKVTHIGHTPVSFGVGGFYNVERPDNASRWTARFIVTLVFPE
;
A
#
# COMPACT_ATOMS: atom_id res chain seq x y z
N MET A 1 -3.83 -35.21 -11.65
CA MET A 1 -4.28 -34.51 -12.85
C MET A 1 -3.47 -33.21 -12.89
N LYS A 2 -2.56 -33.01 -13.86
CA LYS A 2 -1.73 -31.80 -13.90
C LYS A 2 -2.57 -30.63 -14.41
N ILE A 3 -2.85 -29.66 -13.55
CA ILE A 3 -3.50 -28.41 -13.91
C ILE A 3 -2.49 -27.62 -14.76
N PRO A 4 -2.84 -27.15 -15.97
CA PRO A 4 -1.95 -26.34 -16.76
C PRO A 4 -1.66 -25.01 -16.06
N PRO A 5 -0.45 -24.44 -16.23
CA PRO A 5 -0.14 -23.13 -15.68
C PRO A 5 -1.14 -22.09 -16.21
N ARG A 6 -1.75 -21.34 -15.30
CA ARG A 6 -2.65 -20.23 -15.64
C ARG A 6 -1.86 -19.21 -16.47
N PRO A 7 -2.38 -18.71 -17.60
CA PRO A 7 -1.71 -17.65 -18.34
C PRO A 7 -1.59 -16.42 -17.43
N VAL A 8 -0.39 -15.87 -17.30
CA VAL A 8 -0.15 -14.60 -16.61
C VAL A 8 -0.98 -13.53 -17.37
N PRO A 9 -2.01 -12.96 -16.78
CA PRO A 9 -2.82 -11.98 -17.50
C PRO A 9 -1.96 -10.75 -17.80
N CYS A 10 -2.13 -10.16 -18.99
CA CYS A 10 -1.49 -8.91 -19.45
C CYS A 10 -1.91 -7.66 -18.61
N ILE A 11 -2.30 -7.84 -17.37
CA ILE A 11 -2.76 -6.79 -16.46
C ILE A 11 -1.62 -5.85 -16.05
N VAL A 12 -0.37 -6.34 -16.03
CA VAL A 12 0.80 -5.53 -15.65
C VAL A 12 1.06 -4.40 -16.65
N ALA A 13 0.79 -4.60 -17.95
CA ALA A 13 0.98 -3.58 -18.97
C ALA A 13 -0.12 -2.51 -18.93
N ALA A 14 -1.33 -2.83 -18.50
CA ALA A 14 -2.46 -1.90 -18.47
C ALA A 14 -2.38 -0.92 -17.29
N LEU A 15 -1.77 -1.30 -16.16
CA LEU A 15 -1.60 -0.43 -14.99
C LEU A 15 -0.58 0.70 -15.20
N LEU A 16 0.43 0.49 -16.06
CA LEU A 16 1.41 1.52 -16.41
C LEU A 16 0.92 2.45 -17.53
N ALA A 17 -0.06 2.03 -18.32
CA ALA A 17 -0.62 2.83 -19.43
C ALA A 17 -1.69 3.86 -18.98
N ALA A 18 -2.13 3.82 -17.73
CA ALA A 18 -3.15 4.73 -17.19
C ALA A 18 -2.60 6.06 -16.65
N VAL A 19 -1.30 6.36 -16.82
CA VAL A 19 -0.75 7.68 -16.51
C VAL A 19 -1.18 8.63 -17.63
N PRO A 20 -2.03 9.64 -17.37
CA PRO A 20 -2.49 10.54 -18.41
C PRO A 20 -1.28 11.30 -19.01
N ALA A 21 -1.21 11.34 -20.34
CA ALA A 21 -0.13 12.03 -21.07
C ALA A 21 -0.11 13.55 -20.87
N SER A 22 -1.06 14.11 -20.12
CA SER A 22 -1.15 15.54 -19.76
C SER A 22 -0.25 15.99 -18.60
N ALA A 23 0.48 15.10 -17.95
CA ALA A 23 1.37 15.42 -16.81
C ALA A 23 2.68 16.14 -17.20
N MET A 24 2.78 16.73 -18.37
CA MET A 24 4.01 17.38 -18.87
C MET A 24 4.06 18.91 -18.70
N ALA A 25 3.10 19.50 -17.99
CA ALA A 25 3.18 20.93 -17.64
C ALA A 25 3.89 21.08 -16.28
N GLN A 26 5.20 21.32 -16.32
CA GLN A 26 6.04 21.54 -15.14
C GLN A 26 5.69 22.84 -14.42
N SER A 27 4.98 22.73 -13.30
CA SER A 27 5.11 23.68 -12.21
C SER A 27 6.33 23.27 -11.36
N SER A 28 7.27 24.17 -11.10
CA SER A 28 8.45 23.91 -10.26
C SER A 28 8.05 23.81 -8.78
N GLN A 29 7.35 22.73 -8.40
CA GLN A 29 7.02 22.49 -7.00
C GLN A 29 8.30 22.20 -6.22
N SER A 30 8.44 22.85 -5.05
CA SER A 30 9.61 22.64 -4.21
C SER A 30 9.63 21.20 -3.65
N ALA A 31 10.82 20.68 -3.34
CA ALA A 31 10.97 19.37 -2.70
C ALA A 31 10.18 19.28 -1.38
N ASP A 32 10.05 20.39 -0.66
CA ASP A 32 9.27 20.48 0.58
C ASP A 32 7.76 20.37 0.31
N ASP A 33 7.24 20.97 -0.76
CA ASP A 33 5.84 20.87 -1.14
C ASP A 33 5.47 19.43 -1.57
N ILE A 34 6.33 18.81 -2.38
CA ILE A 34 6.17 17.44 -2.81
C ILE A 34 6.24 16.49 -1.61
N SER A 35 7.19 16.69 -0.70
CA SER A 35 7.31 15.88 0.52
C SER A 35 6.04 15.96 1.38
N ARG A 36 5.44 17.16 1.53
CA ARG A 36 4.16 17.34 2.23
C ARG A 36 3.00 16.64 1.52
N LYS A 37 2.93 16.74 0.19
CA LYS A 37 1.89 16.03 -0.59
C LYS A 37 2.04 14.52 -0.49
N LEU A 38 3.26 13.98 -0.55
CA LEU A 38 3.51 12.54 -0.38
C LEU A 38 3.18 12.03 1.03
N ALA A 39 3.24 12.91 2.04
CA ALA A 39 2.82 12.56 3.41
C ALA A 39 1.30 12.44 3.56
N ASP A 40 0.52 12.97 2.61
CA ASP A 40 -0.93 12.95 2.60
C ASP A 40 -1.43 11.91 1.57
N PRO A 41 -1.90 10.72 2.00
CA PRO A 41 -2.42 9.72 1.08
C PRO A 41 -3.69 10.16 0.33
N GLY A 42 -4.33 11.26 0.78
CA GLY A 42 -5.46 11.90 0.11
C GLY A 42 -5.07 13.05 -0.82
N ALA A 43 -3.78 13.35 -1.02
CA ALA A 43 -3.35 14.44 -1.87
C ALA A 43 -3.72 14.24 -3.35
N ALA A 44 -3.99 15.36 -4.04
CA ALA A 44 -4.11 15.40 -5.49
C ALA A 44 -2.69 15.37 -6.10
N LEU A 45 -2.06 14.20 -6.08
CA LEU A 45 -0.71 14.00 -6.58
C LEU A 45 -0.59 12.58 -7.15
N VAL A 46 -0.33 12.47 -8.45
CA VAL A 46 -0.02 11.17 -9.05
C VAL A 46 1.35 10.71 -8.58
N SER A 47 1.41 9.54 -7.99
CA SER A 47 2.66 8.95 -7.53
C SER A 47 2.67 7.44 -7.70
N VAL A 48 3.86 6.87 -7.89
CA VAL A 48 4.05 5.43 -8.02
C VAL A 48 5.14 4.98 -7.04
N PRO A 49 4.77 4.60 -5.81
CA PRO A 49 5.67 3.97 -4.86
C PRO A 49 6.03 2.54 -5.28
N PHE A 50 7.33 2.25 -5.28
CA PHE A 50 7.93 0.93 -5.32
C PHE A 50 8.47 0.65 -3.93
N GLN A 51 7.77 -0.21 -3.18
CA GLN A 51 8.10 -0.52 -1.79
C GLN A 51 8.65 -1.93 -1.68
N TYR A 52 9.95 -2.07 -1.49
CA TYR A 52 10.60 -3.34 -1.23
C TYR A 52 10.68 -3.60 0.27
N ASN A 53 10.21 -4.78 0.70
CA ASN A 53 10.24 -5.25 2.07
C ASN A 53 11.09 -6.53 2.14
N TYR A 54 12.13 -6.51 2.96
CA TYR A 54 12.84 -7.70 3.41
C TYR A 54 12.33 -8.08 4.79
N GLN A 55 11.71 -9.24 4.89
CA GLN A 55 11.00 -9.72 6.07
C GLN A 55 11.77 -10.87 6.70
N GLY A 56 12.39 -10.63 7.84
CA GLY A 56 13.27 -11.60 8.50
C GLY A 56 12.62 -12.36 9.64
N SER A 57 13.28 -13.44 10.05
CA SER A 57 12.89 -14.32 11.14
C SER A 57 11.48 -14.92 10.95
N ALA A 58 11.24 -15.49 9.78
CA ALA A 58 10.05 -16.28 9.48
C ALA A 58 10.28 -17.77 9.76
N GLY A 59 9.21 -18.54 9.87
CA GLY A 59 9.22 -19.98 10.07
C GLY A 59 9.54 -20.44 11.49
N PRO A 60 9.44 -21.75 11.74
CA PRO A 60 9.86 -22.36 13.00
C PRO A 60 11.35 -22.08 13.25
N GLY A 61 11.68 -21.52 14.41
CA GLY A 61 13.05 -21.10 14.73
C GLY A 61 13.45 -19.73 14.21
N GLY A 62 12.78 -19.18 13.21
CA GLY A 62 13.07 -17.84 12.66
C GLY A 62 14.23 -17.81 11.66
N ASP A 63 14.51 -18.93 10.98
CA ASP A 63 15.66 -19.10 10.09
C ASP A 63 15.38 -18.66 8.65
N PHE A 64 14.10 -18.39 8.30
CA PHE A 64 13.69 -18.02 6.96
C PHE A 64 13.49 -16.51 6.80
N HIS A 65 13.53 -16.07 5.55
CA HIS A 65 13.16 -14.71 5.20
C HIS A 65 12.25 -14.71 3.96
N ASN A 66 11.37 -13.71 3.90
CA ASN A 66 10.51 -13.46 2.76
C ASN A 66 10.81 -12.07 2.20
N GLN A 67 10.60 -11.87 0.93
CA GLN A 67 10.81 -10.60 0.26
C GLN A 67 9.56 -10.22 -0.52
N GLN A 68 9.24 -8.96 -0.57
CA GLN A 68 8.09 -8.48 -1.32
C GLN A 68 8.36 -7.09 -1.90
N LEU A 69 8.10 -6.93 -3.19
CA LEU A 69 8.01 -5.62 -3.84
C LEU A 69 6.53 -5.30 -4.06
N LYS A 70 6.04 -4.22 -3.44
CA LYS A 70 4.70 -3.68 -3.70
C LYS A 70 4.82 -2.51 -4.67
N ILE A 71 4.11 -2.57 -5.79
CA ILE A 71 3.91 -1.45 -6.69
C ILE A 71 2.55 -0.85 -6.34
N GLN A 72 2.51 0.43 -5.91
CA GLN A 72 1.34 1.02 -5.28
C GLN A 72 0.98 2.39 -5.88
N PRO A 73 0.55 2.48 -7.16
CA PRO A 73 0.14 3.75 -7.74
C PRO A 73 -0.95 4.44 -6.91
N VAL A 74 -0.85 5.76 -6.78
CA VAL A 74 -1.90 6.63 -6.24
C VAL A 74 -2.34 7.55 -7.36
N ILE A 75 -3.60 7.44 -7.76
CA ILE A 75 -4.16 8.14 -8.91
C ILE A 75 -5.37 8.94 -8.43
N PRO A 76 -5.22 10.27 -8.23
CA PRO A 76 -6.33 11.15 -7.91
C PRO A 76 -7.09 11.56 -9.18
N PHE A 77 -8.41 11.63 -9.07
CA PHE A 77 -9.32 12.22 -10.06
C PHE A 77 -10.03 13.38 -9.35
N VAL A 78 -9.66 14.61 -9.70
CA VAL A 78 -10.18 15.81 -9.05
C VAL A 78 -11.42 16.29 -9.79
N GLY A 79 -12.53 16.50 -9.06
CA GLY A 79 -13.79 17.05 -9.55
C GLY A 79 -14.22 18.26 -8.73
N GLU A 80 -15.33 18.91 -9.13
CA GLU A 80 -15.84 20.12 -8.49
C GLU A 80 -16.26 19.90 -7.02
N ASN A 81 -16.85 18.74 -6.72
CA ASN A 81 -17.44 18.44 -5.40
C ASN A 81 -16.58 17.52 -4.54
N GLY A 82 -15.41 17.12 -5.02
CA GLY A 82 -14.53 16.20 -4.32
C GLY A 82 -13.50 15.56 -5.23
N LYS A 83 -12.72 14.68 -4.65
CA LYS A 83 -11.72 13.89 -5.37
C LYS A 83 -11.97 12.40 -5.15
N PHE A 84 -11.74 11.62 -6.19
CA PHE A 84 -11.71 10.16 -6.11
C PHE A 84 -10.26 9.71 -6.18
N LEU A 85 -9.85 8.85 -5.25
CA LEU A 85 -8.52 8.25 -5.23
C LEU A 85 -8.62 6.79 -5.58
N LEU A 86 -7.81 6.36 -6.54
CA LEU A 86 -7.61 4.95 -6.87
C LEU A 86 -6.21 4.53 -6.43
N ARG A 87 -6.12 3.44 -5.65
CA ARG A 87 -4.88 2.89 -5.11
C ARG A 87 -4.82 1.37 -5.34
N PRO A 88 -4.38 0.89 -6.50
CA PRO A 88 -4.03 -0.50 -6.70
C PRO A 88 -2.70 -0.82 -5.99
N ILE A 89 -2.59 -2.01 -5.42
CA ILE A 89 -1.39 -2.53 -4.76
C ILE A 89 -1.11 -3.89 -5.37
N LEU A 90 -0.05 -3.98 -6.16
CA LEU A 90 0.40 -5.20 -6.80
C LEU A 90 1.62 -5.74 -6.07
N PRO A 91 1.53 -6.87 -5.36
CA PRO A 91 2.67 -7.49 -4.69
C PRO A 91 3.37 -8.49 -5.62
N LEU A 92 4.70 -8.38 -5.68
CA LEU A 92 5.59 -9.43 -6.16
C LEU A 92 6.31 -10.00 -4.95
N ALA A 93 6.30 -11.32 -4.79
CA ALA A 93 6.84 -11.99 -3.62
C ALA A 93 7.92 -12.99 -4.00
N TRP A 94 8.92 -13.12 -3.12
CA TRP A 94 9.96 -14.14 -3.13
C TRP A 94 10.01 -14.73 -1.72
N ASN A 95 9.26 -15.81 -1.52
CA ASN A 95 9.06 -16.40 -0.20
C ASN A 95 9.95 -17.64 -0.03
N GLN A 96 10.55 -17.76 1.14
CA GLN A 96 11.18 -19.00 1.59
C GLN A 96 10.25 -19.81 2.49
N TYR A 97 9.31 -19.15 3.16
CA TYR A 97 8.36 -19.76 4.08
C TYR A 97 6.95 -19.17 3.92
N PRO A 98 5.86 -19.98 4.01
CA PRO A 98 5.80 -21.42 4.31
C PRO A 98 6.24 -22.33 3.16
N GLU A 99 6.29 -21.83 1.95
CA GLU A 99 6.71 -22.52 0.73
C GLU A 99 7.71 -21.67 -0.04
N ASN A 100 8.75 -22.33 -0.60
CA ASN A 100 9.71 -21.61 -1.43
C ASN A 100 9.08 -21.34 -2.81
N LYS A 101 8.51 -20.15 -2.96
CA LYS A 101 7.80 -19.69 -4.17
C LYS A 101 8.03 -18.22 -4.44
N ASP A 102 8.11 -17.89 -5.71
CA ASP A 102 8.17 -16.52 -6.21
C ASP A 102 7.08 -16.28 -7.27
N GLY A 103 6.62 -15.05 -7.35
CA GLY A 103 5.60 -14.66 -8.32
C GLY A 103 4.76 -13.46 -7.87
N LEU A 104 3.64 -13.28 -8.58
CA LEU A 104 2.62 -12.28 -8.24
C LEU A 104 1.72 -12.78 -7.12
N GLY A 105 1.39 -11.90 -6.20
CA GLY A 105 0.31 -12.11 -5.25
C GLY A 105 -1.02 -11.54 -5.75
N ASP A 106 -2.02 -11.56 -4.87
CA ASP A 106 -3.34 -11.01 -5.18
C ASP A 106 -3.28 -9.48 -5.29
N LEU A 107 -3.89 -8.93 -6.35
CA LEU A 107 -4.02 -7.50 -6.54
C LEU A 107 -5.06 -6.94 -5.55
N PHE A 108 -4.63 -6.00 -4.72
CA PHE A 108 -5.51 -5.27 -3.80
C PHE A 108 -5.79 -3.88 -4.34
N VAL A 109 -7.06 -3.51 -4.45
CA VAL A 109 -7.48 -2.21 -4.99
C VAL A 109 -8.32 -1.48 -3.97
N GLN A 110 -7.96 -0.22 -3.70
CA GLN A 110 -8.73 0.67 -2.84
C GLN A 110 -9.20 1.89 -3.63
N GLY A 111 -10.46 2.24 -3.50
CA GLY A 111 -11.06 3.45 -4.04
C GLY A 111 -11.68 4.28 -2.93
N TYR A 112 -11.39 5.59 -2.91
CA TYR A 112 -11.92 6.51 -1.89
C TYR A 112 -12.50 7.74 -2.56
N TYR A 113 -13.70 8.13 -2.17
CA TYR A 113 -14.25 9.45 -2.45
C TYR A 113 -14.03 10.36 -1.25
N ILE A 114 -13.37 11.48 -1.46
CA ILE A 114 -13.09 12.52 -0.47
C ILE A 114 -13.86 13.76 -0.88
N PRO A 115 -15.00 14.08 -0.23
CA PRO A 115 -15.78 15.27 -0.55
C PRO A 115 -14.99 16.53 -0.19
N THR A 116 -15.07 17.55 -1.04
CA THR A 116 -14.55 18.90 -0.77
C THR A 116 -15.72 19.83 -0.48
N HIS A 117 -15.77 20.37 0.73
CA HIS A 117 -16.79 21.33 1.13
C HIS A 117 -16.18 22.73 1.21
N GLY A 118 -16.14 23.44 0.08
CA GLY A 118 -15.64 24.82 0.05
C GLY A 118 -14.13 24.94 0.22
N ALA A 119 -13.65 25.80 1.14
CA ALA A 119 -12.24 26.03 1.35
C ALA A 119 -11.47 24.79 1.82
N PRO A 120 -10.17 24.65 1.50
CA PRO A 120 -9.37 23.52 1.95
C PRO A 120 -9.42 23.36 3.48
N HIS A 121 -9.87 22.22 3.96
CA HIS A 121 -9.90 21.91 5.38
C HIS A 121 -8.60 21.25 5.83
N ALA A 122 -8.18 21.53 7.07
CA ALA A 122 -7.05 20.83 7.69
C ALA A 122 -7.34 19.33 7.89
N THR A 123 -8.62 18.96 8.00
CA THR A 123 -9.07 17.57 8.16
C THR A 123 -9.90 17.15 6.96
N GLU A 124 -9.51 16.06 6.32
CA GLU A 124 -10.23 15.44 5.22
C GLU A 124 -10.67 14.04 5.62
N PHE A 125 -11.89 13.68 5.28
CA PHE A 125 -12.44 12.35 5.46
C PHE A 125 -12.92 11.83 4.12
N GLY A 126 -12.67 10.54 3.84
CA GLY A 126 -13.16 9.87 2.65
C GLY A 126 -13.67 8.47 2.96
N PHE A 127 -14.54 7.99 2.10
CA PHE A 127 -15.11 6.65 2.16
C PHE A 127 -15.15 6.02 0.78
N GLY A 128 -15.21 4.69 0.74
CA GLY A 128 -15.21 3.97 -0.52
C GLY A 128 -15.20 2.47 -0.34
N ALA A 129 -14.52 1.80 -1.25
CA ALA A 129 -14.45 0.34 -1.26
C ALA A 129 -13.01 -0.17 -1.41
N ALA A 130 -12.78 -1.36 -0.90
CA ALA A 130 -11.58 -2.15 -1.12
C ALA A 130 -11.95 -3.49 -1.74
N ALA A 131 -11.14 -3.95 -2.69
CA ALA A 131 -11.31 -5.24 -3.35
C ALA A 131 -9.97 -6.00 -3.38
N LEU A 132 -10.01 -7.30 -3.07
CA LEU A 132 -8.92 -8.22 -3.30
C LEU A 132 -9.29 -9.11 -4.48
N LEU A 133 -8.42 -9.17 -5.49
CA LEU A 133 -8.66 -9.91 -6.72
C LEU A 133 -7.75 -11.14 -6.76
N ASP A 134 -8.30 -12.30 -7.07
CA ASP A 134 -7.57 -13.56 -7.25
C ASP A 134 -6.70 -13.49 -8.51
N THR A 135 -5.51 -12.90 -8.38
CA THR A 135 -4.54 -12.70 -9.46
C THR A 135 -3.19 -13.35 -9.18
N ALA A 136 -3.04 -14.00 -8.04
CA ALA A 136 -1.80 -14.66 -7.67
C ALA A 136 -1.36 -15.71 -8.70
N SER A 137 -0.07 -15.76 -8.99
CA SER A 137 0.49 -16.72 -9.95
C SER A 137 0.59 -18.14 -9.39
N HIS A 138 0.53 -18.28 -8.06
CA HIS A 138 0.58 -19.55 -7.33
C HIS A 138 -0.36 -19.51 -6.13
N ASP A 139 -0.92 -20.67 -5.77
CA ASP A 139 -1.87 -20.81 -4.65
C ASP A 139 -1.30 -20.36 -3.31
N SER A 140 -0.01 -20.55 -3.08
CA SER A 140 0.67 -20.11 -1.84
C SER A 140 0.97 -18.59 -1.79
N LEU A 141 0.77 -17.85 -2.88
CA LEU A 141 0.97 -16.41 -2.96
C LEU A 141 -0.33 -15.61 -2.94
N GLY A 142 -1.48 -16.28 -2.97
CA GLY A 142 -2.80 -15.66 -2.98
C GLY A 142 -3.82 -16.39 -2.14
N THR A 143 -4.99 -15.80 -2.04
CA THR A 143 -6.11 -16.34 -1.27
C THR A 143 -6.98 -17.31 -2.06
N GLY A 144 -6.95 -17.24 -3.41
CA GLY A 144 -7.88 -17.98 -4.28
C GLY A 144 -9.30 -17.42 -4.20
N LYS A 145 -9.48 -16.22 -3.66
CA LYS A 145 -10.79 -15.57 -3.43
C LYS A 145 -10.83 -14.16 -4.00
N TYR A 146 -11.99 -13.81 -4.53
CA TYR A 146 -12.36 -12.41 -4.77
C TYR A 146 -13.04 -11.88 -3.51
N SER A 147 -12.54 -10.77 -2.99
CA SER A 147 -13.08 -10.17 -1.77
C SER A 147 -13.40 -8.71 -1.97
N LEU A 148 -14.43 -8.21 -1.28
CA LEU A 148 -14.92 -6.84 -1.40
C LEU A 148 -15.35 -6.33 -0.02
N GLY A 149 -15.26 -5.02 0.21
CA GLY A 149 -15.80 -4.41 1.41
C GLY A 149 -15.56 -2.91 1.49
N PRO A 150 -16.00 -2.26 2.59
CA PRO A 150 -15.87 -0.82 2.80
C PRO A 150 -14.43 -0.40 3.08
N ALA A 151 -14.13 0.84 2.70
CA ALA A 151 -12.86 1.49 2.98
C ALA A 151 -13.07 2.93 3.43
N PHE A 152 -12.20 3.40 4.34
CA PHE A 152 -12.24 4.73 4.93
C PHE A 152 -10.84 5.34 4.98
N ILE A 153 -10.76 6.64 4.82
CA ILE A 153 -9.54 7.43 4.95
C ILE A 153 -9.85 8.68 5.78
N LEU A 154 -8.96 9.00 6.71
CA LEU A 154 -8.99 10.23 7.50
C LEU A 154 -7.59 10.82 7.50
N VAL A 155 -7.46 12.10 7.17
CA VAL A 155 -6.20 12.83 7.17
C VAL A 155 -6.39 14.18 7.84
N HIS A 156 -5.51 14.51 8.78
CA HIS A 156 -5.39 15.83 9.37
C HIS A 156 -4.03 16.42 9.07
N LYS A 157 -4.02 17.65 8.55
CA LYS A 157 -2.82 18.34 8.08
C LYS A 157 -2.56 19.62 8.86
N THR A 158 -1.30 19.82 9.22
CA THR A 158 -0.79 21.09 9.73
C THR A 158 0.41 21.51 8.87
N ALA A 159 1.01 22.66 9.16
CA ALA A 159 2.20 23.14 8.42
C ALA A 159 3.38 22.14 8.43
N LYS A 160 3.50 21.30 9.46
CA LYS A 160 4.64 20.40 9.66
C LYS A 160 4.26 18.93 9.86
N TRP A 161 3.00 18.64 10.17
CA TRP A 161 2.54 17.30 10.48
C TRP A 161 1.37 16.90 9.60
N THR A 162 1.40 15.67 9.14
CA THR A 162 0.27 14.97 8.54
C THR A 162 0.01 13.72 9.36
N LEU A 163 -1.19 13.56 9.87
CA LEU A 163 -1.59 12.43 10.68
C LEU A 163 -2.94 11.91 10.22
N GLY A 164 -3.18 10.63 10.40
CA GLY A 164 -4.41 10.03 9.96
C GLY A 164 -4.38 8.52 9.96
N GLY A 165 -5.27 7.96 9.18
CA GLY A 165 -5.34 6.51 9.01
C GLY A 165 -6.19 6.11 7.83
N LEU A 166 -5.89 4.92 7.33
CA LEU A 166 -6.72 4.20 6.38
C LEU A 166 -7.24 2.95 7.07
N ALA A 167 -8.50 2.62 6.82
CA ALA A 167 -9.13 1.40 7.33
C ALA A 167 -9.96 0.76 6.23
N ASN A 168 -9.97 -0.55 6.19
CA ASN A 168 -10.88 -1.31 5.35
C ASN A 168 -11.19 -2.67 5.98
N HIS A 169 -12.28 -3.25 5.53
CA HIS A 169 -12.59 -4.64 5.79
C HIS A 169 -13.07 -5.30 4.50
N VAL A 170 -12.59 -6.51 4.24
CA VAL A 170 -12.99 -7.28 3.05
C VAL A 170 -13.46 -8.66 3.44
N TRP A 171 -14.52 -9.12 2.75
CA TRP A 171 -15.03 -10.48 2.82
C TRP A 171 -14.94 -11.13 1.46
N SER A 172 -14.67 -12.45 1.42
CA SER A 172 -14.78 -13.22 0.18
C SER A 172 -16.22 -13.23 -0.31
N VAL A 173 -16.39 -12.95 -1.61
CA VAL A 173 -17.69 -12.93 -2.30
C VAL A 173 -17.75 -13.97 -3.43
N ALA A 174 -16.59 -14.44 -3.91
CA ALA A 174 -16.44 -15.47 -4.93
C ALA A 174 -15.04 -16.09 -4.85
N GLY A 175 -14.78 -17.10 -5.66
CA GLY A 175 -13.47 -17.74 -5.80
C GLY A 175 -13.55 -19.27 -5.61
N ASP A 176 -12.41 -19.89 -5.40
CA ASP A 176 -12.26 -21.33 -5.27
C ASP A 176 -12.92 -21.83 -3.97
N SER A 177 -13.84 -22.81 -4.08
CA SER A 177 -14.56 -23.39 -2.93
C SER A 177 -13.65 -24.18 -2.00
N ASP A 178 -12.52 -24.69 -2.49
CA ASP A 178 -11.58 -25.50 -1.71
C ASP A 178 -10.59 -24.63 -0.92
N ARG A 179 -10.66 -23.30 -1.08
CA ARG A 179 -9.85 -22.33 -0.35
C ARG A 179 -10.63 -21.72 0.81
N GLU A 180 -9.92 -21.40 1.89
CA GLU A 180 -10.50 -20.75 3.07
C GLU A 180 -11.09 -19.38 2.71
N ASP A 181 -12.25 -19.07 3.29
CA ASP A 181 -12.88 -17.76 3.13
C ASP A 181 -12.07 -16.64 3.75
N VAL A 182 -12.04 -15.50 3.08
CA VAL A 182 -11.41 -14.29 3.56
C VAL A 182 -12.40 -13.47 4.40
N SER A 183 -11.98 -13.07 5.57
CA SER A 183 -12.60 -11.99 6.37
C SER A 183 -11.46 -11.25 7.07
N GLN A 184 -11.07 -10.09 6.55
CA GLN A 184 -9.89 -9.37 7.02
C GLN A 184 -10.15 -7.88 7.20
N THR A 185 -9.81 -7.36 8.38
CA THR A 185 -9.73 -5.92 8.65
C THR A 185 -8.29 -5.47 8.48
N SER A 186 -8.10 -4.33 7.81
CA SER A 186 -6.81 -3.63 7.76
C SER A 186 -6.95 -2.24 8.35
N PHE A 187 -5.96 -1.83 9.15
CA PHE A 187 -5.90 -0.50 9.74
C PHE A 187 -4.48 0.03 9.67
N GLN A 188 -4.31 1.17 9.01
CA GLN A 188 -3.02 1.82 8.79
C GLN A 188 -3.02 3.23 9.38
N PRO A 189 -2.80 3.40 10.70
CA PRO A 189 -2.53 4.71 11.28
C PRO A 189 -1.15 5.21 10.87
N PHE A 190 -1.03 6.52 10.71
CA PHE A 190 0.26 7.14 10.39
C PHE A 190 0.38 8.53 11.01
N VAL A 191 1.62 8.90 11.30
CA VAL A 191 2.04 10.26 11.69
C VAL A 191 3.30 10.59 10.92
N THR A 192 3.24 11.59 10.06
CA THR A 192 4.39 12.05 9.26
C THR A 192 4.78 13.45 9.67
N ARG A 193 6.06 13.65 9.97
CA ARG A 193 6.66 14.97 10.15
C ARG A 193 7.42 15.36 8.89
N SER A 194 6.99 16.44 8.25
CA SER A 194 7.74 17.07 7.16
C SER A 194 8.86 17.95 7.74
N LEU A 195 10.04 17.81 7.19
CA LEU A 195 11.26 18.52 7.56
C LEU A 195 11.75 19.35 6.36
N PRO A 196 12.63 20.34 6.56
CA PRO A 196 13.20 21.13 5.47
C PRO A 196 13.96 20.27 4.44
N GLN A 197 14.13 20.83 3.24
CA GLN A 197 14.90 20.24 2.14
C GLN A 197 14.32 18.89 1.64
N GLY A 198 12.99 18.72 1.69
CA GLY A 198 12.30 17.53 1.18
C GLY A 198 12.40 16.29 2.08
N TRP A 199 12.94 16.41 3.29
CA TRP A 199 12.96 15.32 4.25
C TRP A 199 11.61 15.10 4.92
N SER A 200 11.32 13.84 5.28
CA SER A 200 10.21 13.46 6.14
C SER A 200 10.53 12.27 7.00
N VAL A 201 9.86 12.19 8.14
CA VAL A 201 9.88 11.00 9.03
C VAL A 201 8.43 10.55 9.18
N ASN A 202 8.17 9.29 8.86
CA ASN A 202 6.87 8.65 8.96
C ASN A 202 6.90 7.56 10.00
N PHE A 203 5.95 7.59 10.95
CA PHE A 203 5.63 6.51 11.88
C PHE A 203 4.32 5.90 11.42
N THR A 204 4.27 4.59 11.26
CA THR A 204 3.05 3.91 10.77
C THR A 204 3.00 2.46 11.26
N SER A 205 1.78 1.93 11.21
CA SER A 205 1.51 0.51 11.35
C SER A 205 0.59 0.08 10.22
N GLU A 206 0.96 -0.96 9.48
CA GLU A 206 0.08 -1.61 8.50
C GLU A 206 -0.55 -2.85 9.17
N SER A 207 -1.38 -2.61 10.20
CA SER A 207 -2.00 -3.67 11.00
C SER A 207 -3.10 -4.38 10.24
N THR A 208 -3.16 -5.70 10.41
CA THR A 208 -4.24 -6.53 9.87
C THR A 208 -4.78 -7.47 10.93
N TYR A 209 -6.07 -7.80 10.82
CA TYR A 209 -6.72 -8.83 11.61
C TYR A 209 -7.47 -9.82 10.71
N ASN A 210 -7.06 -11.07 10.71
CA ASN A 210 -7.74 -12.15 10.02
C ASN A 210 -8.79 -12.78 10.96
N TRP A 211 -10.08 -12.60 10.65
CA TRP A 211 -11.20 -13.09 11.45
C TRP A 211 -11.43 -14.61 11.31
N LYS A 212 -10.78 -15.26 10.35
CA LYS A 212 -10.84 -16.71 10.11
C LYS A 212 -9.69 -17.47 10.77
N ALA A 213 -8.66 -16.74 11.24
CA ALA A 213 -7.50 -17.36 11.87
C ALA A 213 -7.85 -18.07 13.18
N SER A 214 -7.08 -19.08 13.52
CA SER A 214 -7.15 -19.74 14.82
C SER A 214 -6.81 -18.74 15.96
N SER A 215 -7.27 -19.07 17.16
CA SER A 215 -7.03 -18.23 18.35
C SER A 215 -5.54 -17.90 18.51
N GLY A 216 -5.24 -16.62 18.72
CA GLY A 216 -3.87 -16.10 18.84
C GLY A 216 -3.17 -15.77 17.52
N ASN A 217 -3.71 -16.20 16.37
CA ASN A 217 -3.07 -16.00 15.04
C ASN A 217 -3.77 -14.96 14.16
N GLY A 218 -4.71 -14.19 14.71
CA GLY A 218 -5.49 -13.23 13.92
C GLY A 218 -4.75 -11.94 13.61
N TRP A 219 -3.93 -11.44 14.53
CA TRP A 219 -3.28 -10.14 14.42
C TRP A 219 -1.92 -10.21 13.71
N THR A 220 -1.66 -9.19 12.86
CA THR A 220 -0.31 -8.77 12.47
C THR A 220 -0.21 -7.28 12.73
N VAL A 221 0.69 -6.87 13.63
CA VAL A 221 0.83 -5.47 14.08
C VAL A 221 2.29 -5.02 13.91
N PRO A 222 2.68 -4.53 12.72
CA PRO A 222 4.01 -3.96 12.50
C PRO A 222 4.06 -2.53 13.02
N LEU A 223 4.91 -2.25 13.99
CA LEU A 223 5.23 -0.90 14.43
C LEU A 223 6.59 -0.49 13.89
N GLY A 224 6.67 0.70 13.31
CA GLY A 224 7.93 1.15 12.76
C GLY A 224 7.92 2.57 12.23
N ALA A 225 9.07 2.94 11.67
CA ALA A 225 9.26 4.25 11.09
C ALA A 225 10.07 4.16 9.80
N ALA A 226 9.90 5.17 8.94
CA ALA A 226 10.68 5.39 7.74
C ALA A 226 11.12 6.85 7.66
N VAL A 227 12.32 7.05 7.13
CA VAL A 227 12.84 8.37 6.75
C VAL A 227 12.88 8.42 5.23
N SER A 228 12.38 9.51 4.67
CA SER A 228 12.37 9.72 3.22
C SER A 228 12.91 11.08 2.85
N LYS A 229 13.41 11.19 1.62
CA LYS A 229 13.87 12.44 1.03
C LYS A 229 13.40 12.55 -0.40
N VAL A 230 12.77 13.67 -0.72
CA VAL A 230 12.46 14.07 -2.10
C VAL A 230 13.68 14.75 -2.70
N THR A 231 14.04 14.34 -3.90
CA THR A 231 15.07 14.96 -4.75
C THR A 231 14.57 14.99 -6.20
N HIS A 232 15.38 15.51 -7.11
CA HIS A 232 15.09 15.52 -8.53
C HIS A 232 16.15 14.70 -9.28
N ILE A 233 15.71 13.85 -10.20
CA ILE A 233 16.55 13.18 -11.18
C ILE A 233 16.20 13.79 -12.54
N GLY A 234 17.07 14.66 -13.05
CA GLY A 234 16.71 15.51 -14.17
C GLY A 234 15.55 16.44 -13.76
N HIS A 235 14.44 16.35 -14.46
CA HIS A 235 13.23 17.12 -14.18
C HIS A 235 12.18 16.37 -13.34
N THR A 236 12.39 15.07 -13.08
CA THR A 236 11.41 14.23 -12.38
C THR A 236 11.69 14.24 -10.89
N PRO A 237 10.71 14.63 -10.05
CA PRO A 237 10.82 14.46 -8.61
C PRO A 237 10.76 12.98 -8.25
N VAL A 238 11.68 12.57 -7.37
CA VAL A 238 11.77 11.20 -6.87
C VAL A 238 11.95 11.24 -5.37
N SER A 239 11.21 10.42 -4.63
CA SER A 239 11.42 10.23 -3.20
C SER A 239 12.12 8.90 -2.94
N PHE A 240 13.16 8.92 -2.12
CA PHE A 240 13.83 7.74 -1.60
C PHE A 240 13.55 7.61 -0.12
N GLY A 241 13.20 6.42 0.33
CA GLY A 241 12.91 6.14 1.73
C GLY A 241 13.52 4.85 2.22
N VAL A 242 13.87 4.83 3.51
CA VAL A 242 14.30 3.62 4.22
C VAL A 242 13.58 3.54 5.55
N GLY A 243 13.23 2.34 5.99
CA GLY A 243 12.50 2.14 7.23
C GLY A 243 12.73 0.78 7.85
N GLY A 244 12.35 0.66 9.11
CA GLY A 244 12.37 -0.57 9.87
C GLY A 244 11.08 -0.75 10.66
N PHE A 245 10.58 -1.98 10.72
CA PHE A 245 9.33 -2.35 11.37
C PHE A 245 9.54 -3.64 12.17
N TYR A 246 8.87 -3.71 13.31
CA TYR A 246 8.85 -4.90 14.14
C TYR A 246 7.39 -5.31 14.39
N ASN A 247 7.08 -6.59 14.15
CA ASN A 247 5.76 -7.15 14.42
C ASN A 247 5.63 -7.44 15.92
N VAL A 248 4.97 -6.53 16.64
CA VAL A 248 4.73 -6.68 18.10
C VAL A 248 3.69 -7.76 18.37
N GLU A 249 2.79 -8.00 17.43
CA GLU A 249 1.85 -9.11 17.39
C GLU A 249 1.88 -9.70 15.97
N ARG A 250 1.84 -11.02 15.85
CA ARG A 250 1.91 -11.72 14.58
C ARG A 250 1.45 -13.17 14.71
N PRO A 251 0.97 -13.79 13.63
CA PRO A 251 0.72 -15.22 13.59
C PRO A 251 1.99 -16.03 13.86
N ASP A 252 1.82 -17.25 14.33
CA ASP A 252 2.91 -18.20 14.51
C ASP A 252 3.72 -18.34 13.22
N ASN A 253 5.03 -18.33 13.36
CA ASN A 253 5.99 -18.46 12.25
C ASN A 253 5.96 -17.31 11.21
N ALA A 254 5.14 -16.28 11.38
CA ALA A 254 5.24 -15.09 10.56
C ALA A 254 6.53 -14.29 10.87
N SER A 255 6.98 -13.47 9.93
CA SER A 255 8.19 -12.66 10.07
C SER A 255 8.13 -11.74 11.30
N ARG A 256 9.25 -11.58 12.00
CA ARG A 256 9.36 -10.74 13.20
C ARG A 256 9.64 -9.28 12.86
N TRP A 257 10.43 -9.03 11.84
CA TRP A 257 10.87 -7.69 11.48
C TRP A 257 10.90 -7.49 9.96
N THR A 258 10.84 -6.23 9.55
CA THR A 258 10.91 -5.84 8.14
C THR A 258 11.86 -4.67 7.99
N ALA A 259 12.85 -4.81 7.09
CA ALA A 259 13.57 -3.68 6.53
C ALA A 259 12.84 -3.26 5.24
N ARG A 260 12.60 -1.95 5.08
CA ARG A 260 11.83 -1.38 3.97
C ARG A 260 12.66 -0.37 3.20
N PHE A 261 12.62 -0.48 1.87
CA PHE A 261 13.16 0.49 0.94
C PHE A 261 12.04 0.98 0.03
N ILE A 262 11.97 2.29 -0.18
CA ILE A 262 10.90 2.90 -0.98
C ILE A 262 11.55 3.80 -2.02
N VAL A 263 11.12 3.66 -3.26
CA VAL A 263 11.37 4.63 -4.34
C VAL A 263 10.01 5.07 -4.85
N THR A 264 9.74 6.37 -4.81
CA THR A 264 8.46 6.90 -5.30
C THR A 264 8.74 7.84 -6.47
N LEU A 265 8.23 7.48 -7.63
CA LEU A 265 8.16 8.38 -8.78
C LEU A 265 6.98 9.32 -8.58
N VAL A 266 7.19 10.61 -8.81
CA VAL A 266 6.17 11.65 -8.59
C VAL A 266 5.92 12.36 -9.91
N PHE A 267 4.64 12.52 -10.23
CA PHE A 267 4.17 13.20 -11.44
C PHE A 267 3.34 14.41 -11.03
N PRO A 268 3.97 15.58 -10.79
CA PRO A 268 3.26 16.82 -10.48
C PRO A 268 2.39 17.23 -11.66
N GLU A 269 1.18 17.70 -11.38
CA GLU A 269 0.30 18.36 -12.37
C GLU A 269 0.78 19.78 -12.69
#